data_402f9c31ff2aed61442ac07f3e6dc439
#
_entry.id   402f9c31ff2aed61442ac07f3e6dc439
#
_cell.length_a   1.000
_cell.length_b   1.000
_cell.length_c   1.000
_cell.angle_alpha   90.00
_cell.angle_beta   90.00
_cell.angle_gamma   90.00
#
_symmetry.space_group_name_H-M   'P 1'
#
loop_
_entity.id
_entity.type
_entity.pdbx_description
1 polymer ?
#
loop_
_entity_poly.entity_id
_entity_poly.type
_entity_poly.pdbx_seq_one_letter_code
_entity_poly.pdbx_strand_id
1 'polypeptide(L)'
;MFRLSNLIKSTLENKKERLLNGSIMIWNFTNRCNLFCHHCYSKADPNNEDSLTFEQVEQTIPSMVNAGVKFVIFSGGEPLIRKDIFEIASAMKKAGIMTYLSTNGMYINEKNAQQIVDTFNYIGISIDGTEDIHNYFRGDKNSYRKAVEGIKHVQNAGGNAGIRFTLTKETKDSFYDMFDLVEELGANKLYISHLVYSGRGLDNLKIDISKDERREYVEFIIDKAFEYYKEGKDIDLVTGNMEMDSVLLLKRFEREYPDFVDSITTKLKAWGGNSAGNRLGNMDWEGNVKPDPFFPEYIGNYLETSFEDVWAGKSSDIVAKLR
;
A
#
# COMPACT_ATOMS: atom_id res chain seq x y z
N MET A 1 5.59 -3.87 3.05
CA MET A 1 4.39 -4.01 3.92
C MET A 1 4.61 -5.17 4.87
N PHE A 2 4.43 -4.94 6.16
CA PHE A 2 4.65 -5.91 7.23
C PHE A 2 3.29 -6.44 7.72
N ARG A 3 2.92 -7.67 7.37
CA ARG A 3 1.62 -8.29 7.66
C ARG A 3 1.60 -8.87 9.08
N LEU A 4 1.43 -8.01 10.05
CA LEU A 4 1.55 -8.30 11.47
C LEU A 4 0.59 -9.42 11.92
N SER A 5 -0.72 -9.28 11.64
CA SER A 5 -1.73 -10.27 12.03
C SER A 5 -1.45 -11.66 11.46
N ASN A 6 -1.02 -11.71 10.18
CA ASN A 6 -0.68 -12.98 9.54
C ASN A 6 0.56 -13.66 10.14
N LEU A 7 1.60 -12.87 10.46
CA LEU A 7 2.80 -13.40 11.10
C LEU A 7 2.48 -13.97 12.48
N ILE A 8 1.72 -13.27 13.30
CA ILE A 8 1.26 -13.74 14.61
C ILE A 8 0.48 -15.04 14.44
N LYS A 9 -0.59 -15.03 13.63
CA LYS A 9 -1.46 -16.19 13.41
C LYS A 9 -0.69 -17.39 12.90
N SER A 10 0.11 -17.23 11.83
CA SER A 10 0.86 -18.34 11.25
C SER A 10 1.93 -18.88 12.19
N THR A 11 2.47 -18.05 13.08
CA THR A 11 3.47 -18.47 14.08
C THR A 11 2.82 -19.29 15.17
N LEU A 12 1.76 -18.79 15.82
CA LEU A 12 1.07 -19.45 16.92
C LEU A 12 0.35 -20.74 16.47
N GLU A 13 -0.13 -20.79 15.23
CA GLU A 13 -0.76 -21.98 14.63
C GLU A 13 0.25 -22.96 13.97
N ASN A 14 1.53 -22.65 14.05
CA ASN A 14 2.61 -23.44 13.45
C ASN A 14 2.42 -23.72 11.92
N LYS A 15 1.83 -22.73 11.21
CA LYS A 15 1.57 -22.80 9.77
C LYS A 15 2.74 -22.23 8.98
N LYS A 16 3.01 -22.80 7.81
CA LYS A 16 3.94 -22.20 6.85
C LYS A 16 3.33 -20.90 6.31
N GLU A 17 4.10 -19.82 6.34
CA GLU A 17 3.71 -18.59 5.68
C GLU A 17 3.80 -18.79 4.15
N ARG A 18 2.74 -18.36 3.44
CA ARG A 18 2.79 -18.26 1.99
C ARG A 18 3.48 -16.95 1.61
N LEU A 19 4.77 -17.02 1.36
CA LEU A 19 5.48 -15.90 0.74
C LEU A 19 4.89 -15.67 -0.65
N LEU A 20 4.64 -14.42 -0.98
CA LEU A 20 4.22 -14.03 -2.32
C LEU A 20 5.33 -14.39 -3.31
N ASN A 21 5.00 -15.24 -4.29
CA ASN A 21 5.93 -15.63 -5.32
C ASN A 21 5.82 -14.67 -6.50
N GLY A 22 6.84 -13.84 -6.72
CA GLY A 22 6.90 -12.84 -7.78
C GLY A 22 7.00 -11.40 -7.26
N SER A 23 7.17 -10.48 -8.19
CA SER A 23 7.35 -9.05 -7.89
C SER A 23 6.02 -8.32 -7.78
N ILE A 24 6.01 -7.29 -6.92
CA ILE A 24 4.92 -6.33 -6.76
C ILE A 24 5.35 -5.02 -7.38
N MET A 25 4.56 -4.46 -8.29
CA MET A 25 4.75 -3.12 -8.82
C MET A 25 3.70 -2.18 -8.24
N ILE A 26 4.14 -1.13 -7.55
CA ILE A 26 3.29 0.01 -7.23
C ILE A 26 3.36 0.93 -8.43
N TRP A 27 2.24 1.09 -9.12
CA TRP A 27 2.20 1.95 -10.29
C TRP A 27 1.55 3.28 -9.94
N ASN A 28 2.36 4.33 -9.94
CA ASN A 28 1.87 5.70 -9.91
C ASN A 28 1.28 6.01 -11.31
N PHE A 29 0.07 5.46 -11.55
CA PHE A 29 -0.59 5.37 -12.84
C PHE A 29 -0.93 6.74 -13.45
N THR A 30 -1.11 7.72 -12.58
CA THR A 30 -1.32 9.13 -12.91
C THR A 30 -0.67 10.01 -11.86
N ASN A 31 -0.25 11.22 -12.24
CA ASN A 31 0.14 12.27 -11.29
C ASN A 31 -0.97 13.31 -11.05
N ARG A 32 -2.16 13.07 -11.60
CA ARG A 32 -3.34 13.91 -11.34
C ARG A 32 -4.07 13.44 -10.09
N CYS A 33 -4.51 14.37 -9.27
CA CYS A 33 -5.31 14.08 -8.08
C CYS A 33 -6.31 15.20 -7.81
N ASN A 34 -7.49 14.85 -7.34
CA ASN A 34 -8.48 15.80 -6.86
C ASN A 34 -8.24 16.27 -5.42
N LEU A 35 -7.20 15.77 -4.74
CA LEU A 35 -6.84 16.13 -3.36
C LEU A 35 -5.42 16.71 -3.29
N PHE A 36 -5.16 17.44 -2.20
CA PHE A 36 -3.85 18.05 -1.92
C PHE A 36 -3.34 17.69 -0.52
N CYS A 37 -3.13 16.38 -0.30
CA CYS A 37 -2.75 15.84 1.01
C CYS A 37 -1.38 16.32 1.49
N HIS A 38 -1.25 16.60 2.80
CA HIS A 38 -0.02 17.12 3.42
C HIS A 38 1.18 16.18 3.33
N HIS A 39 0.94 14.87 3.28
CA HIS A 39 1.96 13.80 3.26
C HIS A 39 2.20 13.18 1.88
N CYS A 40 1.60 13.70 0.81
CA CYS A 40 1.60 13.04 -0.50
C CYS A 40 3.02 12.83 -1.04
N TYR A 41 3.43 11.58 -1.18
CA TYR A 41 4.77 11.21 -1.63
C TYR A 41 5.02 11.47 -3.13
N SER A 42 3.96 11.48 -3.95
CA SER A 42 4.06 11.70 -5.39
C SER A 42 3.90 13.18 -5.79
N LYS A 43 3.60 14.10 -4.86
CA LYS A 43 3.28 15.51 -5.15
C LYS A 43 2.18 15.67 -6.20
N ALA A 44 1.23 14.75 -6.23
CA ALA A 44 0.13 14.80 -7.19
C ALA A 44 -0.69 16.10 -7.05
N ASP A 45 -1.14 16.63 -8.19
CA ASP A 45 -1.85 17.90 -8.29
C ASP A 45 -2.95 17.81 -9.37
N PRO A 46 -4.09 18.51 -9.24
CA PRO A 46 -5.15 18.49 -10.24
C PRO A 46 -4.73 18.97 -11.64
N ASN A 47 -3.71 19.83 -11.70
CA ASN A 47 -3.23 20.45 -12.95
C ASN A 47 -2.12 19.66 -13.66
N ASN A 48 -1.63 18.57 -13.06
CA ASN A 48 -0.65 17.71 -13.70
C ASN A 48 -1.28 16.99 -14.90
N GLU A 49 -0.43 16.61 -15.86
CA GLU A 49 -0.83 15.87 -17.05
C GLU A 49 -0.31 14.45 -17.00
N ASP A 50 -1.06 13.53 -17.61
CA ASP A 50 -0.62 12.15 -17.82
C ASP A 50 0.08 12.06 -19.17
N SER A 51 1.27 11.44 -19.19
CA SER A 51 2.08 11.35 -20.42
C SER A 51 1.94 10.02 -21.15
N LEU A 52 1.51 8.94 -20.43
CA LEU A 52 1.37 7.61 -21.02
C LEU A 52 0.01 7.42 -21.70
N THR A 53 0.05 6.96 -22.96
CA THR A 53 -1.16 6.52 -23.67
C THR A 53 -1.57 5.11 -23.26
N PHE A 54 -2.81 4.72 -23.58
CA PHE A 54 -3.30 3.37 -23.38
C PHE A 54 -2.41 2.32 -24.08
N GLU A 55 -2.05 2.57 -25.32
CA GLU A 55 -1.25 1.66 -26.16
C GLU A 55 0.15 1.44 -25.57
N GLN A 56 0.80 2.50 -25.10
CA GLN A 56 2.13 2.40 -24.45
C GLN A 56 2.08 1.54 -23.21
N VAL A 57 1.01 1.69 -22.43
CA VAL A 57 0.80 0.90 -21.21
C VAL A 57 0.50 -0.57 -21.56
N GLU A 58 -0.42 -0.81 -22.50
CA GLU A 58 -0.81 -2.16 -22.91
C GLU A 58 0.39 -2.96 -23.45
N GLN A 59 1.21 -2.33 -24.29
CA GLN A 59 2.42 -2.94 -24.86
C GLN A 59 3.46 -3.35 -23.82
N THR A 60 3.42 -2.76 -22.60
CA THR A 60 4.36 -3.08 -21.52
C THR A 60 3.97 -4.37 -20.77
N ILE A 61 2.70 -4.77 -20.80
CA ILE A 61 2.19 -5.90 -20.02
C ILE A 61 2.94 -7.22 -20.28
N PRO A 62 3.21 -7.65 -21.52
CA PRO A 62 3.96 -8.88 -21.76
C PRO A 62 5.36 -8.86 -21.13
N SER A 63 6.06 -7.73 -21.20
CA SER A 63 7.38 -7.54 -20.63
C SER A 63 7.36 -7.57 -19.09
N MET A 64 6.29 -7.07 -18.46
CA MET A 64 6.07 -7.20 -17.01
C MET A 64 5.86 -8.67 -16.60
N VAL A 65 5.10 -9.44 -17.38
CA VAL A 65 4.90 -10.87 -17.14
C VAL A 65 6.22 -11.64 -17.22
N ASN A 66 7.02 -11.37 -18.24
CA ASN A 66 8.34 -11.98 -18.42
C ASN A 66 9.30 -11.64 -17.27
N ALA A 67 9.23 -10.42 -16.76
CA ALA A 67 9.98 -9.96 -15.58
C ALA A 67 9.50 -10.59 -14.26
N GLY A 68 8.46 -11.42 -14.27
CA GLY A 68 7.92 -12.08 -13.09
C GLY A 68 7.05 -11.21 -12.20
N VAL A 69 6.49 -10.12 -12.74
CA VAL A 69 5.50 -9.30 -12.03
C VAL A 69 4.22 -10.12 -11.83
N LYS A 70 3.76 -10.23 -10.58
CA LYS A 70 2.54 -10.97 -10.21
C LYS A 70 1.45 -10.07 -9.65
N PHE A 71 1.82 -8.90 -9.18
CA PHE A 71 0.91 -7.96 -8.53
C PHE A 71 1.18 -6.54 -9.02
N VAL A 72 0.13 -5.81 -9.40
CA VAL A 72 0.18 -4.38 -9.67
C VAL A 72 -0.79 -3.66 -8.75
N ILE A 73 -0.28 -2.68 -8.02
CA ILE A 73 -1.08 -1.78 -7.19
C ILE A 73 -1.21 -0.47 -7.96
N PHE A 74 -2.37 -0.20 -8.51
CA PHE A 74 -2.69 1.08 -9.13
C PHE A 74 -2.78 2.15 -8.03
N SER A 75 -1.91 3.13 -8.12
CA SER A 75 -1.70 4.22 -7.17
C SER A 75 -1.33 5.50 -7.92
N GLY A 76 -0.65 6.43 -7.26
CA GLY A 76 -0.15 7.68 -7.85
C GLY A 76 -0.81 8.89 -7.25
N GLY A 77 -1.44 9.72 -8.09
CA GLY A 77 -2.44 10.68 -7.66
C GLY A 77 -3.73 9.96 -7.28
N GLU A 78 -4.81 10.17 -8.02
CA GLU A 78 -6.02 9.36 -7.88
C GLU A 78 -6.22 8.50 -9.14
N PRO A 79 -6.01 7.18 -9.07
CA PRO A 79 -6.05 6.33 -10.25
C PRO A 79 -7.40 6.33 -10.98
N LEU A 80 -8.51 6.49 -10.27
CA LEU A 80 -9.86 6.52 -10.84
C LEU A 80 -10.17 7.78 -11.67
N ILE A 81 -9.26 8.75 -11.72
CA ILE A 81 -9.36 9.88 -12.66
C ILE A 81 -9.08 9.45 -14.10
N ARG A 82 -8.20 8.47 -14.31
CA ARG A 82 -7.91 7.94 -15.65
C ARG A 82 -9.04 7.03 -16.12
N LYS A 83 -9.57 7.34 -17.31
CA LYS A 83 -10.73 6.61 -17.85
C LYS A 83 -10.39 5.19 -18.32
N ASP A 84 -9.15 4.97 -18.74
CA ASP A 84 -8.64 3.70 -19.27
C ASP A 84 -8.18 2.70 -18.19
N ILE A 85 -8.29 3.07 -16.91
CA ILE A 85 -7.82 2.23 -15.78
C ILE A 85 -8.45 0.83 -15.80
N PHE A 86 -9.75 0.73 -16.11
CA PHE A 86 -10.46 -0.55 -16.10
C PHE A 86 -10.03 -1.45 -17.26
N GLU A 87 -9.77 -0.88 -18.41
CA GLU A 87 -9.30 -1.59 -19.60
C GLU A 87 -7.90 -2.14 -19.38
N ILE A 88 -6.99 -1.31 -18.87
CA ILE A 88 -5.61 -1.68 -18.54
C ILE A 88 -5.57 -2.74 -17.43
N ALA A 89 -6.27 -2.54 -16.33
CA ALA A 89 -6.29 -3.50 -15.24
C ALA A 89 -6.90 -4.84 -15.68
N SER A 90 -7.91 -4.83 -16.56
CA SER A 90 -8.48 -6.03 -17.15
C SER A 90 -7.50 -6.74 -18.08
N ALA A 91 -6.71 -6.02 -18.89
CA ALA A 91 -5.65 -6.60 -19.72
C ALA A 91 -4.56 -7.26 -18.86
N MET A 92 -4.14 -6.62 -17.77
CA MET A 92 -3.19 -7.20 -16.81
C MET A 92 -3.75 -8.48 -16.15
N LYS A 93 -5.01 -8.46 -15.73
CA LYS A 93 -5.68 -9.62 -15.13
C LYS A 93 -5.74 -10.80 -16.10
N LYS A 94 -6.05 -10.55 -17.40
CA LYS A 94 -6.00 -11.56 -18.46
C LYS A 94 -4.61 -12.13 -18.67
N ALA A 95 -3.57 -11.32 -18.47
CA ALA A 95 -2.17 -11.75 -18.54
C ALA A 95 -1.67 -12.48 -17.27
N GLY A 96 -2.53 -12.70 -16.27
CA GLY A 96 -2.22 -13.41 -15.03
C GLY A 96 -1.58 -12.54 -13.93
N ILE A 97 -1.66 -11.21 -14.06
CA ILE A 97 -1.23 -10.25 -13.03
C ILE A 97 -2.42 -9.89 -12.16
N MET A 98 -2.30 -10.04 -10.84
CA MET A 98 -3.32 -9.58 -9.90
C MET A 98 -3.28 -8.06 -9.76
N THR A 99 -4.45 -7.43 -9.81
CA THR A 99 -4.62 -5.97 -9.78
C THR A 99 -5.21 -5.53 -8.45
N TYR A 100 -4.61 -4.53 -7.82
CA TYR A 100 -5.06 -3.90 -6.60
C TYR A 100 -5.23 -2.40 -6.82
N LEU A 101 -6.17 -1.78 -6.11
CA LEU A 101 -6.42 -0.35 -6.18
C LEU A 101 -6.07 0.32 -4.85
N SER A 102 -5.29 1.40 -4.92
CA SER A 102 -5.03 2.32 -3.81
C SER A 102 -5.61 3.68 -4.17
N THR A 103 -6.71 4.06 -3.54
CA THR A 103 -7.52 5.23 -3.91
C THR A 103 -7.88 6.08 -2.70
N ASN A 104 -8.20 7.35 -2.92
CA ASN A 104 -8.83 8.20 -1.91
C ASN A 104 -10.33 7.91 -1.73
N GLY A 105 -10.91 7.07 -2.57
CA GLY A 105 -12.30 6.61 -2.50
C GLY A 105 -13.37 7.58 -3.01
N MET A 106 -13.02 8.83 -3.31
CA MET A 106 -14.00 9.87 -3.65
C MET A 106 -14.73 9.66 -4.97
N TYR A 107 -14.17 8.85 -5.86
CA TYR A 107 -14.79 8.50 -7.15
C TYR A 107 -15.53 7.16 -7.14
N ILE A 108 -15.54 6.45 -6.01
CA ILE A 108 -16.31 5.20 -5.87
C ILE A 108 -17.77 5.56 -5.57
N ASN A 109 -18.69 5.02 -6.34
CA ASN A 109 -20.12 5.22 -6.19
C ASN A 109 -20.91 3.98 -6.63
N GLU A 110 -22.19 3.96 -6.39
CA GLU A 110 -23.07 2.82 -6.71
C GLU A 110 -22.98 2.35 -8.17
N LYS A 111 -22.77 3.30 -9.12
CA LYS A 111 -22.75 2.98 -10.56
C LYS A 111 -21.47 2.27 -11.00
N ASN A 112 -20.34 2.52 -10.33
CA ASN A 112 -19.03 1.94 -10.72
C ASN A 112 -18.49 0.91 -9.75
N ALA A 113 -19.11 0.73 -8.58
CA ALA A 113 -18.63 -0.20 -7.56
C ALA A 113 -18.50 -1.63 -8.07
N GLN A 114 -19.48 -2.13 -8.82
CA GLN A 114 -19.42 -3.48 -9.40
C GLN A 114 -18.25 -3.63 -10.37
N GLN A 115 -18.04 -2.66 -11.26
CA GLN A 115 -16.91 -2.68 -12.19
C GLN A 115 -15.55 -2.64 -11.44
N ILE A 116 -15.45 -1.87 -10.36
CA ILE A 116 -14.27 -1.82 -9.51
C ILE A 116 -13.99 -3.19 -8.89
N VAL A 117 -15.01 -3.83 -8.31
CA VAL A 117 -14.89 -5.15 -7.67
C VAL A 117 -14.52 -6.25 -8.68
N ASP A 118 -15.11 -6.21 -9.88
CA ASP A 118 -14.78 -7.17 -10.94
C ASP A 118 -13.35 -7.01 -11.47
N THR A 119 -12.83 -5.78 -11.41
CA THR A 119 -11.51 -5.43 -11.94
C THR A 119 -10.39 -5.64 -10.91
N PHE A 120 -10.59 -5.25 -9.65
CA PHE A 120 -9.55 -5.25 -8.64
C PHE A 120 -9.77 -6.31 -7.57
N ASN A 121 -8.73 -7.08 -7.28
CA ASN A 121 -8.76 -8.14 -6.26
C ASN A 121 -8.84 -7.59 -4.81
N TYR A 122 -8.41 -6.36 -4.60
CA TYR A 122 -8.47 -5.67 -3.31
C TYR A 122 -8.46 -4.16 -3.54
N ILE A 123 -9.26 -3.44 -2.74
CA ILE A 123 -9.38 -1.99 -2.79
C ILE A 123 -8.94 -1.41 -1.43
N GLY A 124 -7.83 -0.67 -1.42
CA GLY A 124 -7.37 0.07 -0.26
C GLY A 124 -7.83 1.52 -0.33
N ILE A 125 -8.71 1.93 0.57
CA ILE A 125 -9.27 3.28 0.62
C ILE A 125 -8.60 4.06 1.75
N SER A 126 -8.17 5.26 1.42
CA SER A 126 -7.45 6.11 2.36
C SER A 126 -8.39 6.81 3.31
N ILE A 127 -8.21 6.59 4.62
CA ILE A 127 -8.86 7.35 5.70
C ILE A 127 -7.80 7.64 6.77
N ASP A 128 -7.58 8.92 7.07
CA ASP A 128 -6.52 9.38 7.98
C ASP A 128 -7.09 10.04 9.23
N GLY A 129 -8.09 9.44 9.84
CA GLY A 129 -8.66 9.85 11.11
C GLY A 129 -10.15 10.13 11.07
N THR A 130 -10.66 10.79 12.11
CA THR A 130 -12.02 11.33 12.18
C THR A 130 -12.29 12.32 11.06
N GLU A 131 -13.55 12.68 10.82
CA GLU A 131 -13.94 13.50 9.67
C GLU A 131 -13.16 14.82 9.58
N ASP A 132 -13.03 15.55 10.68
CA ASP A 132 -12.35 16.84 10.69
C ASP A 132 -10.85 16.70 10.41
N ILE A 133 -10.19 15.73 11.06
CA ILE A 133 -8.76 15.46 10.89
C ILE A 133 -8.47 14.98 9.47
N HIS A 134 -9.24 14.02 8.96
CA HIS A 134 -9.09 13.52 7.61
C HIS A 134 -9.28 14.60 6.56
N ASN A 135 -10.37 15.38 6.66
CA ASN A 135 -10.68 16.44 5.71
C ASN A 135 -9.61 17.52 5.67
N TYR A 136 -9.08 17.92 6.84
CA TYR A 136 -7.95 18.84 6.94
C TYR A 136 -6.69 18.27 6.31
N PHE A 137 -6.31 17.04 6.70
CA PHE A 137 -5.08 16.40 6.26
C PHE A 137 -5.06 16.10 4.75
N ARG A 138 -6.23 15.85 4.17
CA ARG A 138 -6.41 15.56 2.75
C ARG A 138 -6.78 16.77 1.89
N GLY A 139 -7.14 17.89 2.52
CA GLY A 139 -7.40 19.16 1.85
C GLY A 139 -8.76 19.25 1.13
N ASP A 140 -9.77 18.45 1.55
CA ASP A 140 -11.14 18.54 1.02
C ASP A 140 -12.17 18.18 2.10
N LYS A 141 -13.17 19.07 2.29
CA LYS A 141 -14.20 18.95 3.34
C LYS A 141 -15.18 17.77 3.18
N ASN A 142 -15.19 17.11 2.03
CA ASN A 142 -16.08 15.98 1.75
C ASN A 142 -15.31 14.66 1.64
N SER A 143 -13.98 14.68 1.78
CA SER A 143 -13.13 13.51 1.49
C SER A 143 -13.43 12.34 2.42
N TYR A 144 -13.65 12.59 3.72
CA TYR A 144 -13.99 11.54 4.69
C TYR A 144 -15.31 10.84 4.35
N ARG A 145 -16.40 11.63 4.22
CA ARG A 145 -17.72 11.09 3.92
C ARG A 145 -17.71 10.25 2.64
N LYS A 146 -17.07 10.76 1.57
CA LYS A 146 -16.96 10.04 0.30
C LYS A 146 -16.11 8.79 0.39
N ALA A 147 -15.02 8.80 1.16
CA ALA A 147 -14.20 7.62 1.39
C ALA A 147 -14.98 6.51 2.13
N VAL A 148 -15.74 6.88 3.18
CA VAL A 148 -16.61 5.96 3.92
C VAL A 148 -17.73 5.40 3.02
N GLU A 149 -18.40 6.25 2.24
CA GLU A 149 -19.39 5.82 1.24
C GLU A 149 -18.76 4.88 0.22
N GLY A 150 -17.52 5.15 -0.23
CA GLY A 150 -16.76 4.30 -1.14
C GLY A 150 -16.53 2.89 -0.60
N ILE A 151 -16.17 2.76 0.69
CA ILE A 151 -16.03 1.45 1.35
C ILE A 151 -17.36 0.69 1.30
N LYS A 152 -18.47 1.35 1.68
CA LYS A 152 -19.80 0.74 1.68
C LYS A 152 -20.23 0.31 0.28
N HIS A 153 -19.97 1.12 -0.74
CA HIS A 153 -20.28 0.75 -2.13
C HIS A 153 -19.51 -0.48 -2.60
N VAL A 154 -18.21 -0.56 -2.28
CA VAL A 154 -17.37 -1.75 -2.59
C VAL A 154 -17.93 -3.00 -1.91
N GLN A 155 -18.28 -2.91 -0.63
CA GLN A 155 -18.82 -4.04 0.14
C GLN A 155 -20.19 -4.48 -0.36
N ASN A 156 -21.07 -3.54 -0.68
CA ASN A 156 -22.40 -3.82 -1.25
C ASN A 156 -22.31 -4.52 -2.62
N ALA A 157 -21.22 -4.28 -3.37
CA ALA A 157 -20.91 -4.98 -4.60
C ALA A 157 -20.17 -6.33 -4.37
N GLY A 158 -20.03 -6.79 -3.12
CA GLY A 158 -19.36 -8.05 -2.76
C GLY A 158 -17.84 -7.99 -2.78
N GLY A 159 -17.24 -6.80 -2.82
CA GLY A 159 -15.79 -6.61 -2.86
C GLY A 159 -15.13 -6.52 -1.48
N ASN A 160 -13.80 -6.62 -1.48
CA ASN A 160 -12.97 -6.49 -0.29
C ASN A 160 -12.36 -5.08 -0.22
N ALA A 161 -12.77 -4.30 0.76
CA ALA A 161 -12.22 -2.99 1.06
C ALA A 161 -11.44 -3.00 2.37
N GLY A 162 -10.32 -2.27 2.41
CA GLY A 162 -9.58 -2.00 3.64
C GLY A 162 -9.20 -0.53 3.76
N ILE A 163 -8.92 -0.12 4.98
CA ILE A 163 -8.53 1.25 5.32
C ILE A 163 -7.01 1.40 5.22
N ARG A 164 -6.56 2.54 4.70
CA ARG A 164 -5.16 2.97 4.67
C ARG A 164 -5.04 4.26 5.46
N PHE A 165 -4.27 4.20 6.53
CA PHE A 165 -4.04 5.31 7.46
C PHE A 165 -2.55 5.67 7.50
N THR A 166 -2.23 6.97 7.54
CA THR A 166 -0.86 7.45 7.71
C THR A 166 -0.69 8.10 9.07
N LEU A 167 0.18 7.54 9.90
CA LEU A 167 0.46 8.02 11.24
C LEU A 167 1.42 9.19 11.22
N THR A 168 0.95 10.36 11.66
CA THR A 168 1.69 11.61 11.77
C THR A 168 1.22 12.40 13.00
N LYS A 169 1.85 13.53 13.33
CA LYS A 169 1.36 14.43 14.38
C LYS A 169 -0.03 14.99 14.11
N GLU A 170 -0.39 15.13 12.83
CA GLU A 170 -1.69 15.69 12.43
C GLU A 170 -2.82 14.66 12.47
N THR A 171 -2.47 13.36 12.50
CA THR A 171 -3.44 12.24 12.47
C THR A 171 -3.45 11.38 13.72
N LYS A 172 -2.45 11.50 14.58
CA LYS A 172 -2.25 10.64 15.74
C LYS A 172 -3.40 10.68 16.75
N ASP A 173 -4.09 11.80 16.87
CA ASP A 173 -5.21 11.96 17.81
C ASP A 173 -6.42 11.08 17.42
N SER A 174 -6.51 10.67 16.15
CA SER A 174 -7.50 9.71 15.65
C SER A 174 -6.97 8.27 15.55
N PHE A 175 -5.76 8.00 16.01
CA PHE A 175 -5.13 6.68 15.81
C PHE A 175 -5.98 5.54 16.39
N TYR A 176 -6.48 5.71 17.60
CA TYR A 176 -7.27 4.68 18.28
C TYR A 176 -8.66 4.50 17.63
N ASP A 177 -9.27 5.60 17.17
CA ASP A 177 -10.58 5.60 16.49
C ASP A 177 -10.52 4.75 15.19
N MET A 178 -9.34 4.59 14.58
CA MET A 178 -9.20 3.80 13.35
C MET A 178 -9.47 2.31 13.56
N PHE A 179 -9.24 1.78 14.76
CA PHE A 179 -9.54 0.39 15.09
C PHE A 179 -11.05 0.18 15.27
N ASP A 180 -11.73 1.14 15.87
CA ASP A 180 -13.20 1.12 15.99
C ASP A 180 -13.83 1.28 14.58
N LEU A 181 -13.32 2.21 13.78
CA LEU A 181 -13.81 2.46 12.43
C LEU A 181 -13.67 1.25 11.49
N VAL A 182 -12.55 0.51 11.56
CA VAL A 182 -12.37 -0.69 10.73
C VAL A 182 -13.37 -1.78 11.09
N GLU A 183 -13.71 -1.92 12.37
CA GLU A 183 -14.73 -2.84 12.87
C GLU A 183 -16.15 -2.38 12.48
N GLU A 184 -16.50 -1.12 12.70
CA GLU A 184 -17.80 -0.53 12.36
C GLU A 184 -18.11 -0.64 10.87
N LEU A 185 -17.12 -0.40 10.02
CA LEU A 185 -17.27 -0.51 8.57
C LEU A 185 -17.18 -1.95 8.06
N GLY A 186 -16.84 -2.92 8.92
CA GLY A 186 -16.61 -4.30 8.47
C GLY A 186 -15.47 -4.42 7.44
N ALA A 187 -14.51 -3.51 7.49
CA ALA A 187 -13.36 -3.57 6.61
C ALA A 187 -12.40 -4.67 7.08
N ASN A 188 -11.86 -5.45 6.16
CA ASN A 188 -11.06 -6.63 6.48
C ASN A 188 -9.56 -6.34 6.71
N LYS A 189 -9.15 -5.09 6.58
CA LYS A 189 -7.75 -4.69 6.74
C LYS A 189 -7.63 -3.25 7.22
N LEU A 190 -6.70 -3.03 8.15
CA LEU A 190 -6.18 -1.72 8.49
C LEU A 190 -4.68 -1.69 8.17
N TYR A 191 -4.32 -0.90 7.16
CA TYR A 191 -2.92 -0.64 6.81
C TYR A 191 -2.48 0.68 7.43
N ILE A 192 -1.53 0.63 8.35
CA ILE A 192 -0.96 1.80 9.03
C ILE A 192 0.43 2.05 8.47
N SER A 193 0.61 3.17 7.79
CA SER A 193 1.91 3.58 7.28
C SER A 193 2.55 4.66 8.15
N HIS A 194 3.86 4.56 8.33
CA HIS A 194 4.65 5.68 8.84
C HIS A 194 4.85 6.72 7.74
N LEU A 195 5.09 7.98 8.12
CA LEU A 195 5.40 9.04 7.18
C LEU A 195 6.64 8.70 6.36
N VAL A 196 6.57 8.87 5.06
CA VAL A 196 7.72 8.72 4.17
C VAL A 196 8.27 10.09 3.77
N TYR A 197 9.60 10.18 3.74
CA TYR A 197 10.31 11.42 3.42
C TYR A 197 10.50 11.55 1.90
N SER A 198 9.36 11.62 1.20
CA SER A 198 9.27 11.81 -0.24
C SER A 198 8.13 12.76 -0.57
N GLY A 199 8.23 13.50 -1.67
CA GLY A 199 7.22 14.44 -2.09
C GLY A 199 6.91 15.51 -1.04
N ARG A 200 5.59 15.79 -0.80
CA ARG A 200 5.18 16.72 0.27
C ARG A 200 5.48 16.21 1.67
N GLY A 201 5.59 14.91 1.87
CA GLY A 201 6.04 14.35 3.15
C GLY A 201 7.47 14.79 3.51
N LEU A 202 8.36 14.92 2.52
CA LEU A 202 9.70 15.48 2.72
C LEU A 202 9.64 16.99 3.02
N ASP A 203 8.76 17.72 2.34
CA ASP A 203 8.59 19.16 2.57
C ASP A 203 8.00 19.45 3.97
N ASN A 204 7.28 18.49 4.56
CA ASN A 204 6.58 18.57 5.83
C ASN A 204 7.13 17.66 6.93
N LEU A 205 8.44 17.47 7.03
CA LEU A 205 9.06 16.62 8.06
C LEU A 205 8.63 16.93 9.51
N LYS A 206 8.22 18.17 9.78
CA LYS A 206 7.73 18.61 11.11
C LYS A 206 6.47 17.86 11.58
N ILE A 207 5.70 17.26 10.66
CA ILE A 207 4.51 16.47 11.01
C ILE A 207 4.85 15.03 11.41
N ASP A 208 6.10 14.59 11.30
CA ASP A 208 6.47 13.24 11.76
C ASP A 208 6.44 13.15 13.30
N ILE A 209 5.98 12.03 13.80
CA ILE A 209 5.97 11.72 15.23
C ILE A 209 7.38 11.42 15.74
N SER A 210 7.61 11.56 17.02
CA SER A 210 8.87 11.20 17.67
C SER A 210 9.10 9.67 17.62
N LYS A 211 10.35 9.27 17.87
CA LYS A 211 10.72 7.84 17.94
C LYS A 211 10.01 7.11 19.09
N ASP A 212 9.83 7.79 20.22
CA ASP A 212 9.19 7.19 21.40
C ASP A 212 7.68 7.04 21.15
N GLU A 213 7.00 8.07 20.66
CA GLU A 213 5.59 7.97 20.25
C GLU A 213 5.40 6.84 19.22
N ARG A 214 6.28 6.74 18.22
CA ARG A 214 6.20 5.67 17.21
C ARG A 214 6.28 4.29 17.84
N ARG A 215 7.17 4.09 18.81
CA ARG A 215 7.29 2.83 19.54
C ARG A 215 5.99 2.50 20.27
N GLU A 216 5.41 3.46 20.99
CA GLU A 216 4.16 3.28 21.72
C GLU A 216 3.00 2.87 20.79
N TYR A 217 2.87 3.54 19.64
CA TYR A 217 1.85 3.16 18.65
C TYR A 217 2.08 1.77 18.05
N VAL A 218 3.31 1.39 17.75
CA VAL A 218 3.61 0.06 17.20
C VAL A 218 3.35 -1.03 18.25
N GLU A 219 3.71 -0.82 19.53
CA GLU A 219 3.38 -1.75 20.60
C GLU A 219 1.85 -1.91 20.73
N PHE A 220 1.08 -0.84 20.63
CA PHE A 220 -0.38 -0.90 20.62
C PHE A 220 -0.93 -1.69 19.42
N ILE A 221 -0.37 -1.48 18.21
CA ILE A 221 -0.78 -2.27 17.02
C ILE A 221 -0.50 -3.75 17.24
N ILE A 222 0.65 -4.09 17.86
CA ILE A 222 0.99 -5.47 18.21
C ILE A 222 -0.02 -6.04 19.22
N ASP A 223 -0.37 -5.28 20.28
CA ASP A 223 -1.37 -5.69 21.27
C ASP A 223 -2.72 -5.98 20.61
N LYS A 224 -3.19 -5.08 19.77
CA LYS A 224 -4.45 -5.25 19.01
C LYS A 224 -4.40 -6.45 18.05
N ALA A 225 -3.27 -6.73 17.42
CA ALA A 225 -3.15 -7.90 16.56
C ALA A 225 -3.25 -9.22 17.34
N PHE A 226 -2.69 -9.29 18.55
CA PHE A 226 -2.87 -10.43 19.44
C PHE A 226 -4.31 -10.53 19.99
N GLU A 227 -4.94 -9.38 20.31
CA GLU A 227 -6.35 -9.32 20.74
C GLU A 227 -7.25 -9.88 19.64
N TYR A 228 -7.14 -9.37 18.38
CA TYR A 228 -7.91 -9.84 17.24
C TYR A 228 -7.70 -11.33 16.94
N TYR A 229 -6.46 -11.82 17.09
CA TYR A 229 -6.18 -13.25 16.98
C TYR A 229 -6.93 -14.07 18.03
N LYS A 230 -6.91 -13.65 19.30
CA LYS A 230 -7.58 -14.34 20.42
C LYS A 230 -9.11 -14.32 20.28
N GLU A 231 -9.66 -13.23 19.77
CA GLU A 231 -11.10 -13.05 19.53
C GLU A 231 -11.59 -13.69 18.22
N GLY A 232 -10.68 -14.19 17.39
CA GLY A 232 -11.02 -14.78 16.09
C GLY A 232 -11.50 -13.75 15.05
N LYS A 233 -11.18 -12.47 15.23
CA LYS A 233 -11.50 -11.41 14.27
C LYS A 233 -10.63 -11.56 13.03
N ASP A 234 -11.23 -11.51 11.84
CA ASP A 234 -10.53 -11.61 10.55
C ASP A 234 -10.19 -10.21 9.99
N ILE A 235 -9.50 -9.41 10.80
CA ILE A 235 -8.99 -8.08 10.43
C ILE A 235 -7.46 -8.17 10.32
N ASP A 236 -6.93 -7.92 9.10
CA ASP A 236 -5.50 -7.94 8.84
C ASP A 236 -4.85 -6.59 9.20
N LEU A 237 -4.17 -6.53 10.35
CA LEU A 237 -3.36 -5.37 10.73
C LEU A 237 -2.02 -5.46 10.02
N VAL A 238 -1.71 -4.41 9.25
CA VAL A 238 -0.51 -4.33 8.42
C VAL A 238 0.19 -3.01 8.67
N THR A 239 1.51 -3.02 8.89
CA THR A 239 2.30 -1.80 8.94
C THR A 239 3.19 -1.64 7.71
N GLY A 240 3.64 -0.43 7.46
CA GLY A 240 4.51 -0.14 6.32
C GLY A 240 5.40 1.06 6.52
N ASN A 241 6.47 1.06 5.71
CA ASN A 241 7.48 2.11 5.64
C ASN A 241 8.38 2.21 6.90
N MET A 242 8.39 1.14 7.73
CA MET A 242 9.28 1.06 8.90
C MET A 242 9.54 -0.43 9.24
N GLU A 243 10.71 -0.92 8.91
CA GLU A 243 11.10 -2.32 9.17
C GLU A 243 11.31 -2.61 10.65
N MET A 244 11.55 -1.57 11.46
CA MET A 244 11.71 -1.69 12.93
C MET A 244 10.48 -2.26 13.63
N ASP A 245 9.30 -2.18 13.03
CA ASP A 245 8.07 -2.78 13.57
C ASP A 245 8.23 -4.29 13.78
N SER A 246 9.00 -4.93 12.90
CA SER A 246 9.32 -6.36 13.00
C SER A 246 10.20 -6.71 14.20
N VAL A 247 11.09 -5.81 14.58
CA VAL A 247 11.96 -5.99 15.76
C VAL A 247 11.14 -5.92 17.06
N LEU A 248 10.16 -5.01 17.13
CA LEU A 248 9.27 -4.92 18.27
C LEU A 248 8.40 -6.18 18.39
N LEU A 249 7.91 -6.72 17.28
CA LEU A 249 7.20 -7.99 17.28
C LEU A 249 8.09 -9.14 17.76
N LEU A 250 9.34 -9.25 17.29
CA LEU A 250 10.27 -10.29 17.76
C LEU A 250 10.48 -10.19 19.28
N LYS A 251 10.73 -8.98 19.80
CA LYS A 251 10.89 -8.76 21.24
C LYS A 251 9.65 -9.13 22.06
N ARG A 252 8.44 -8.94 21.48
CA ARG A 252 7.21 -9.39 22.11
C ARG A 252 7.17 -10.92 22.22
N PHE A 253 7.57 -11.64 21.16
CA PHE A 253 7.65 -13.10 21.20
C PHE A 253 8.71 -13.58 22.19
N GLU A 254 9.89 -12.99 22.22
CA GLU A 254 10.95 -13.33 23.21
C GLU A 254 10.45 -13.21 24.65
N ARG A 255 9.63 -12.21 24.96
CA ARG A 255 9.12 -11.95 26.31
C ARG A 255 7.92 -12.82 26.70
N GLU A 256 6.98 -13.04 25.79
CA GLU A 256 5.66 -13.60 26.11
C GLU A 256 5.37 -14.97 25.48
N TYR A 257 6.11 -15.33 24.43
CA TYR A 257 5.91 -16.57 23.67
C TYR A 257 7.24 -17.27 23.35
N PRO A 258 8.08 -17.60 24.38
CA PRO A 258 9.45 -18.10 24.17
C PRO A 258 9.52 -19.37 23.31
N ASP A 259 8.52 -20.25 23.39
CA ASP A 259 8.45 -21.49 22.59
C ASP A 259 8.29 -21.23 21.08
N PHE A 260 7.92 -20.04 20.66
CA PHE A 260 7.70 -19.66 19.26
C PHE A 260 8.80 -18.77 18.67
N VAL A 261 9.85 -18.44 19.43
CA VAL A 261 10.91 -17.50 19.01
C VAL A 261 11.64 -17.98 17.75
N ASP A 262 11.98 -19.27 17.67
CA ASP A 262 12.62 -19.82 16.48
C ASP A 262 11.71 -19.74 15.24
N SER A 263 10.43 -20.00 15.42
CA SER A 263 9.43 -19.97 14.35
C SER A 263 9.26 -18.54 13.83
N ILE A 264 9.03 -17.54 14.69
CA ILE A 264 8.89 -16.14 14.26
C ILE A 264 10.19 -15.60 13.67
N THR A 265 11.35 -15.93 14.24
CA THR A 265 12.66 -15.54 13.70
C THR A 265 12.86 -16.05 12.29
N THR A 266 12.53 -17.31 12.03
CA THR A 266 12.61 -17.90 10.70
C THR A 266 11.72 -17.17 9.69
N LYS A 267 10.48 -16.83 10.08
CA LYS A 267 9.54 -16.09 9.24
C LYS A 267 9.99 -14.65 8.96
N LEU A 268 10.50 -13.96 9.97
CA LEU A 268 11.03 -12.61 9.82
C LEU A 268 12.26 -12.57 8.90
N LYS A 269 13.16 -13.56 9.01
CA LYS A 269 14.29 -13.72 8.08
C LYS A 269 13.82 -13.99 6.65
N ALA A 270 12.78 -14.81 6.47
CA ALA A 270 12.20 -15.11 5.16
C ALA A 270 11.48 -13.89 4.56
N TRP A 271 10.81 -13.06 5.39
CA TRP A 271 10.24 -11.79 4.97
C TRP A 271 11.32 -10.81 4.49
N GLY A 272 12.47 -10.74 5.18
CA GLY A 272 13.69 -10.05 4.75
C GLY A 272 13.66 -8.52 4.83
N GLY A 273 12.60 -7.90 5.37
CA GLY A 273 12.49 -6.44 5.51
C GLY A 273 12.15 -5.72 4.21
N ASN A 274 12.88 -4.65 3.93
CA ASN A 274 12.70 -3.89 2.69
C ASN A 274 13.07 -4.74 1.47
N SER A 275 12.17 -4.76 0.47
CA SER A 275 12.34 -5.54 -0.75
C SER A 275 12.44 -4.66 -2.01
N ALA A 276 12.80 -3.38 -1.84
CA ALA A 276 13.02 -2.44 -2.93
C ALA A 276 14.02 -2.99 -3.95
N GLY A 277 13.69 -2.87 -5.22
CA GLY A 277 14.52 -3.37 -6.34
C GLY A 277 14.61 -4.88 -6.46
N ASN A 278 14.07 -5.66 -5.53
CA ASN A 278 14.08 -7.12 -5.55
C ASN A 278 12.67 -7.69 -5.80
N ARG A 279 11.77 -7.57 -4.81
CA ARG A 279 10.37 -8.02 -4.94
C ARG A 279 9.37 -6.88 -4.97
N LEU A 280 9.80 -5.66 -4.69
CA LEU A 280 9.02 -4.45 -4.78
C LEU A 280 9.66 -3.50 -5.79
N GLY A 281 8.86 -2.93 -6.67
CA GLY A 281 9.24 -1.88 -7.59
C GLY A 281 8.15 -0.83 -7.72
N ASN A 282 8.49 0.26 -8.39
CA ASN A 282 7.56 1.33 -8.73
C ASN A 282 7.69 1.69 -10.21
N MET A 283 6.58 2.02 -10.81
CA MET A 283 6.49 2.66 -12.12
C MET A 283 5.75 3.98 -11.96
N ASP A 284 6.12 4.98 -12.73
CA ASP A 284 5.40 6.26 -12.73
C ASP A 284 4.62 6.51 -14.03
N TRP A 285 3.95 7.66 -14.07
CA TRP A 285 3.10 8.12 -15.18
C TRP A 285 3.89 8.55 -16.44
N GLU A 286 5.23 8.56 -16.38
CA GLU A 286 6.13 8.87 -17.47
C GLU A 286 6.88 7.63 -17.99
N GLY A 287 6.60 6.46 -17.43
CA GLY A 287 7.26 5.21 -17.76
C GLY A 287 8.59 4.96 -17.05
N ASN A 288 8.95 5.82 -16.11
CA ASN A 288 10.14 5.59 -15.31
C ASN A 288 9.93 4.49 -14.30
N VAL A 289 10.98 3.72 -14.01
CA VAL A 289 10.98 2.62 -13.05
C VAL A 289 11.92 2.95 -11.91
N LYS A 290 11.48 2.64 -10.67
CA LYS A 290 12.24 2.81 -9.43
C LYS A 290 12.28 1.51 -8.62
N PRO A 291 13.27 1.33 -7.73
CA PRO A 291 13.29 0.22 -6.77
C PRO A 291 12.07 0.15 -5.85
N ASP A 292 11.54 1.32 -5.44
CA ASP A 292 10.28 1.51 -4.72
C ASP A 292 9.72 2.92 -4.98
N PRO A 293 8.51 3.26 -4.53
CA PRO A 293 7.91 4.58 -4.77
C PRO A 293 8.67 5.76 -4.16
N PHE A 294 9.50 5.52 -3.17
CA PHE A 294 10.17 6.55 -2.37
C PHE A 294 11.65 6.70 -2.72
N PHE A 295 12.18 5.77 -3.49
CA PHE A 295 13.58 5.80 -3.92
C PHE A 295 13.83 7.03 -4.79
N PRO A 296 14.93 7.80 -4.54
CA PRO A 296 15.14 9.08 -5.23
C PRO A 296 15.53 8.93 -6.69
N GLU A 297 16.12 7.78 -7.07
CA GLU A 297 16.70 7.58 -8.40
C GLU A 297 15.88 6.59 -9.23
N TYR A 298 15.84 6.83 -10.55
CA TYR A 298 15.28 5.90 -11.52
C TYR A 298 16.31 4.83 -11.90
N ILE A 299 15.81 3.62 -12.22
CA ILE A 299 16.65 2.51 -12.73
C ILE A 299 16.49 2.30 -14.24
N GLY A 300 15.65 3.09 -14.89
CA GLY A 300 15.41 3.13 -16.32
C GLY A 300 14.00 3.57 -16.66
N ASN A 301 13.68 3.61 -17.96
CA ASN A 301 12.35 3.93 -18.48
C ASN A 301 11.92 2.83 -19.46
N TYR A 302 10.70 2.29 -19.28
CA TYR A 302 10.22 1.17 -20.09
C TYR A 302 9.71 1.57 -21.48
N LEU A 303 9.67 2.87 -21.80
CA LEU A 303 9.44 3.35 -23.16
C LEU A 303 10.73 3.36 -24.01
N GLU A 304 11.89 3.41 -23.35
CA GLU A 304 13.21 3.42 -23.99
C GLU A 304 13.77 2.02 -24.16
N THR A 305 13.48 1.15 -23.19
CA THR A 305 13.91 -0.25 -23.21
C THR A 305 12.85 -1.14 -22.56
N SER A 306 12.84 -2.46 -22.81
CA SER A 306 11.79 -3.32 -22.26
C SER A 306 11.75 -3.25 -20.73
N PHE A 307 10.54 -3.34 -20.15
CA PHE A 307 10.40 -3.38 -18.68
C PHE A 307 11.23 -4.54 -18.07
N GLU A 308 11.28 -5.69 -18.74
CA GLU A 308 12.08 -6.84 -18.32
C GLU A 308 13.57 -6.50 -18.19
N ASP A 309 14.13 -5.77 -19.16
CA ASP A 309 15.54 -5.36 -19.14
C ASP A 309 15.82 -4.30 -18.07
N VAL A 310 14.91 -3.33 -17.90
CA VAL A 310 14.99 -2.34 -16.81
C VAL A 310 14.97 -3.05 -15.46
N TRP A 311 13.99 -3.94 -15.25
CA TRP A 311 13.84 -4.65 -13.99
C TRP A 311 14.98 -5.65 -13.73
N ALA A 312 15.57 -6.24 -14.77
CA ALA A 312 16.78 -7.07 -14.66
C ALA A 312 18.05 -6.28 -14.29
N GLY A 313 17.98 -4.94 -14.30
CA GLY A 313 19.12 -4.08 -13.96
C GLY A 313 20.09 -3.83 -15.10
N LYS A 314 19.68 -4.06 -16.36
CA LYS A 314 20.55 -3.82 -17.52
C LYS A 314 20.79 -2.33 -17.78
N SER A 315 19.91 -1.47 -17.26
CA SER A 315 19.99 -0.01 -17.44
C SER A 315 20.62 0.72 -16.24
N SER A 316 20.90 0.03 -15.12
CA SER A 316 21.41 0.69 -13.91
C SER A 316 22.09 -0.29 -12.95
N ASP A 317 23.27 0.11 -12.44
CA ASP A 317 24.00 -0.63 -11.39
C ASP A 317 23.32 -0.63 -10.02
N ILE A 318 22.28 0.21 -9.83
CA ILE A 318 21.54 0.30 -8.56
C ILE A 318 20.89 -1.04 -8.24
N VAL A 319 20.29 -1.70 -9.21
CA VAL A 319 19.61 -3.00 -9.02
C VAL A 319 20.58 -4.07 -8.52
N ALA A 320 21.79 -4.12 -9.09
CA ALA A 320 22.82 -5.07 -8.67
C ALA A 320 23.26 -4.87 -7.22
N LYS A 321 23.20 -3.63 -6.71
CA LYS A 321 23.54 -3.29 -5.32
C LYS A 321 22.42 -3.61 -4.32
N LEU A 322 21.17 -3.70 -4.80
CA LEU A 322 19.98 -3.97 -3.98
C LEU A 322 19.62 -5.47 -3.90
N ARG A 323 20.11 -6.29 -4.82
CA ARG A 323 19.90 -7.75 -4.92
C ARG A 323 21.08 -8.53 -4.42
#